data_43242c6ae1d8e54027f40ddafd0f5783
#
_entry.id   43242c6ae1d8e54027f40ddafd0f5783
#
_cell.length_a   1.000
_cell.length_b   1.000
_cell.length_c   1.000
_cell.angle_alpha   90.00
_cell.angle_beta   90.00
_cell.angle_gamma   90.00
#
_symmetry.space_group_name_H-M   'P 1'
#
loop_
_entity.id
_entity.type
_entity.pdbx_description
1 polymer ?
#
loop_
_entity_poly.entity_id
_entity_poly.type
_entity_poly.pdbx_seq_one_letter_code
_entity_poly.pdbx_strand_id
1 'polypeptide(L)'
;KASNLPYGDQRRLEMARALATQPRLLLLDEPTAGMNPHETEQLDEVITRIRDRGVTIILVEHDMRLVMDVSDRVTALNFGTKIADGRPAEIQGDPAVIEAYLGEDVKP
;
A
#
# COMPACT_ATOMS: atom_id res chain seq x y z
N LYS A 1 14.87 -14.11 -18.22
CA LYS A 1 13.71 -13.34 -18.70
C LYS A 1 12.84 -12.92 -17.52
N ALA A 2 12.19 -11.77 -17.67
CA ALA A 2 11.31 -11.25 -16.62
C ALA A 2 10.20 -12.24 -16.25
N SER A 3 9.70 -13.02 -17.19
CA SER A 3 8.66 -14.01 -16.96
C SER A 3 9.08 -15.17 -16.05
N ASN A 4 10.39 -15.34 -15.84
CA ASN A 4 10.92 -16.42 -14.98
C ASN A 4 11.27 -15.93 -13.56
N LEU A 5 11.08 -14.63 -13.29
CA LEU A 5 11.37 -14.07 -11.98
C LEU A 5 10.27 -14.42 -10.97
N PRO A 6 10.60 -14.55 -9.67
CA PRO A 6 9.59 -14.60 -8.62
C PRO A 6 8.63 -13.41 -8.71
N TYR A 7 7.42 -13.58 -8.24
CA TYR A 7 6.38 -12.57 -8.37
C TYR A 7 6.79 -11.21 -7.78
N GLY A 8 7.42 -11.21 -6.60
CA GLY A 8 7.89 -9.98 -5.97
C GLY A 8 8.93 -9.26 -6.80
N ASP A 9 9.83 -10.00 -7.45
CA ASP A 9 10.84 -9.41 -8.33
C ASP A 9 10.21 -8.84 -9.60
N GLN A 10 9.18 -9.49 -10.13
CA GLN A 10 8.42 -8.99 -11.26
C GLN A 10 7.77 -7.64 -10.92
N ARG A 11 7.17 -7.54 -9.74
CA ARG A 11 6.57 -6.30 -9.26
C ARG A 11 7.59 -5.19 -9.12
N ARG A 12 8.77 -5.50 -8.57
CA ARG A 12 9.85 -4.51 -8.45
C ARG A 12 10.33 -4.04 -9.80
N LEU A 13 10.41 -4.93 -10.79
CA LEU A 13 10.79 -4.57 -12.15
C LEU A 13 9.75 -3.63 -12.78
N GLU A 14 8.48 -3.92 -12.61
CA GLU A 14 7.39 -3.04 -13.08
C GLU A 14 7.50 -1.64 -12.49
N MET A 15 7.77 -1.57 -11.19
CA MET A 15 7.94 -0.28 -10.50
C MET A 15 9.18 0.46 -11.00
N ALA A 16 10.27 -0.24 -11.23
CA ALA A 16 11.49 0.35 -11.78
C ALA A 16 11.25 0.94 -13.16
N ARG A 17 10.50 0.24 -14.00
CA ARG A 17 10.12 0.72 -15.34
C ARG A 17 9.27 1.99 -15.25
N ALA A 18 8.29 2.00 -14.34
CA ALA A 18 7.46 3.16 -14.12
C ALA A 18 8.31 4.36 -13.66
N LEU A 19 9.23 4.12 -12.74
CA LEU A 19 10.13 5.17 -12.23
C LEU A 19 11.10 5.71 -13.27
N ALA A 20 11.46 4.90 -14.28
CA ALA A 20 12.35 5.33 -15.35
C ALA A 20 11.78 6.51 -16.14
N THR A 21 10.45 6.71 -16.10
CA THR A 21 9.80 7.85 -16.74
C THR A 21 9.87 9.13 -15.89
N GLN A 22 10.47 9.07 -14.71
CA GLN A 22 10.57 10.18 -13.76
C GLN A 22 9.21 10.80 -13.44
N PRO A 23 8.25 10.02 -12.93
CA PRO A 23 6.91 10.49 -12.71
C PRO A 23 6.83 11.42 -11.50
N ARG A 24 5.84 12.33 -11.51
CA ARG A 24 5.46 13.08 -10.31
C ARG A 24 4.42 12.35 -9.48
N LEU A 25 3.66 11.47 -10.13
CA LEU A 25 2.59 10.70 -9.52
C LEU A 25 2.73 9.26 -9.94
N LEU A 26 2.71 8.37 -8.97
CA LEU A 26 2.74 6.92 -9.18
C LEU A 26 1.49 6.31 -8.58
N LEU A 27 0.77 5.53 -9.39
CA LEU A 27 -0.41 4.79 -8.93
C LEU A 27 -0.04 3.32 -8.73
N LEU A 28 -0.29 2.81 -7.54
CA LEU A 28 -0.06 1.41 -7.21
C LEU A 28 -1.38 0.79 -6.78
N ASP A 29 -1.88 -0.13 -7.58
CA ASP A 29 -3.16 -0.80 -7.35
C ASP A 29 -2.91 -2.22 -6.85
N GLU A 30 -3.18 -2.43 -5.57
CA GLU A 30 -3.00 -3.70 -4.87
C GLU A 30 -1.65 -4.37 -5.17
N PRO A 31 -0.53 -3.64 -4.98
CA PRO A 31 0.79 -4.18 -5.35
C PRO A 31 1.21 -5.39 -4.53
N THR A 32 0.59 -5.63 -3.37
CA THR A 32 0.90 -6.79 -2.52
C THR A 32 0.18 -8.07 -2.93
N ALA A 33 -0.73 -7.99 -3.90
CA ALA A 33 -1.48 -9.17 -4.34
C ALA A 33 -0.51 -10.29 -4.76
N GLY A 34 -0.66 -11.47 -4.16
CA GLY A 34 0.20 -12.62 -4.44
C GLY A 34 1.56 -12.62 -3.75
N MET A 35 1.86 -11.61 -2.94
CA MET A 35 3.12 -11.54 -2.20
C MET A 35 3.03 -12.23 -0.84
N ASN A 36 4.15 -12.85 -0.41
CA ASN A 36 4.28 -13.34 0.95
C ASN A 36 4.71 -12.17 1.88
N PRO A 37 4.69 -12.37 3.22
CA PRO A 37 5.03 -11.29 4.16
C PRO A 37 6.43 -10.69 3.95
N HIS A 38 7.41 -11.50 3.58
CA HIS A 38 8.77 -11.01 3.34
C HIS A 38 8.82 -10.09 2.11
N GLU A 39 8.14 -10.49 1.03
CA GLU A 39 8.06 -9.67 -0.18
C GLU A 39 7.31 -8.36 0.09
N THR A 40 6.26 -8.40 0.90
CA THR A 40 5.52 -7.21 1.29
C THR A 40 6.40 -6.24 2.08
N GLU A 41 7.25 -6.75 2.97
CA GLU A 41 8.21 -5.94 3.72
C GLU A 41 9.21 -5.25 2.78
N GLN A 42 9.70 -5.97 1.78
CA GLN A 42 10.60 -5.40 0.78
C GLN A 42 9.91 -4.30 -0.02
N LEU A 43 8.65 -4.51 -0.38
CA LEU A 43 7.85 -3.51 -1.10
C LEU A 43 7.64 -2.25 -0.25
N ASP A 44 7.38 -2.41 1.04
CA ASP A 44 7.27 -1.30 1.99
C ASP A 44 8.51 -0.40 1.92
N GLU A 45 9.70 -1.00 1.97
CA GLU A 45 10.96 -0.26 1.88
C GLU A 45 11.10 0.48 0.56
N VAL A 46 10.72 -0.16 -0.55
CA VAL A 46 10.81 0.45 -1.88
C VAL A 46 9.85 1.64 -1.99
N ILE A 47 8.62 1.47 -1.54
CA ILE A 47 7.62 2.56 -1.57
C ILE A 47 8.10 3.74 -0.73
N THR A 48 8.64 3.48 0.44
CA THR A 48 9.16 4.53 1.32
C THR A 48 10.28 5.32 0.64
N ARG A 49 11.20 4.63 -0.03
CA ARG A 49 12.30 5.28 -0.76
C ARG A 49 11.79 6.16 -1.90
N ILE A 50 10.80 5.68 -2.63
CA ILE A 50 10.19 6.43 -3.73
C ILE A 50 9.52 7.70 -3.20
N ARG A 51 8.74 7.55 -2.13
CA ARG A 51 8.08 8.68 -1.48
C ARG A 51 9.11 9.72 -1.02
N ASP A 52 10.20 9.27 -0.43
CA ASP A 52 11.24 10.17 0.11
C ASP A 52 11.98 10.92 -0.98
N ARG A 53 11.91 10.46 -2.22
CA ARG A 53 12.45 11.18 -3.39
C ARG A 53 11.51 12.27 -3.90
N GLY A 54 10.35 12.43 -3.29
CA GLY A 54 9.39 13.47 -3.66
C GLY A 54 8.33 13.05 -4.66
N VAL A 55 8.22 11.75 -4.96
CA VAL A 55 7.17 11.24 -5.82
C VAL A 55 5.89 11.12 -5.01
N THR A 56 4.80 11.67 -5.52
CA THR A 56 3.48 11.48 -4.92
C THR A 56 2.98 10.08 -5.29
N ILE A 57 2.53 9.33 -4.30
CA ILE A 57 2.05 7.96 -4.52
C ILE A 57 0.59 7.86 -4.08
N ILE A 58 -0.23 7.29 -4.96
CA ILE A 58 -1.57 6.85 -4.58
C ILE A 58 -1.53 5.33 -4.52
N LEU A 59 -1.78 4.79 -3.32
CA LEU A 59 -1.72 3.38 -3.05
C LEU A 59 -3.13 2.86 -2.77
N VAL A 60 -3.59 1.91 -3.55
CA VAL A 60 -4.86 1.21 -3.31
C VAL A 60 -4.50 -0.15 -2.73
N GLU A 61 -4.89 -0.39 -1.47
CA GLU A 61 -4.52 -1.61 -0.77
C GLU A 61 -5.53 -1.98 0.30
N HIS A 62 -5.53 -3.25 0.65
CA HIS A 62 -6.24 -3.76 1.82
C HIS A 62 -5.28 -4.37 2.84
N ASP A 63 -3.99 -4.39 2.56
CA ASP A 63 -2.96 -4.75 3.53
C ASP A 63 -2.76 -3.56 4.47
N MET A 64 -3.43 -3.60 5.62
CA MET A 64 -3.47 -2.47 6.53
C MET A 64 -2.11 -2.15 7.12
N ARG A 65 -1.27 -3.15 7.34
CA ARG A 65 0.07 -2.92 7.87
C ARG A 65 0.90 -2.08 6.93
N LEU A 66 0.90 -2.42 5.63
CA LEU A 66 1.61 -1.64 4.62
C LEU A 66 1.06 -0.23 4.55
N VAL A 67 -0.27 -0.10 4.47
CA VAL A 67 -0.93 1.20 4.38
C VAL A 67 -0.53 2.10 5.55
N MET A 68 -0.58 1.57 6.77
CA MET A 68 -0.24 2.36 7.96
C MET A 68 1.23 2.75 8.02
N ASP A 69 2.12 1.88 7.51
CA ASP A 69 3.56 2.14 7.54
C ASP A 69 4.00 3.20 6.55
N VAL A 70 3.42 3.23 5.35
CA VAL A 70 3.96 4.06 4.26
C VAL A 70 3.15 5.31 3.96
N SER A 71 1.92 5.40 4.43
CA SER A 71 1.00 6.46 4.03
C SER A 71 1.11 7.68 4.93
N ASP A 72 1.02 8.86 4.31
CA ASP A 72 0.89 10.13 5.03
C ASP A 72 -0.57 10.43 5.33
N ARG A 73 -1.46 9.98 4.46
CA ARG A 73 -2.91 10.16 4.59
C ARG A 73 -3.62 8.93 4.07
N VAL A 74 -4.68 8.53 4.74
CA VAL A 74 -5.47 7.35 4.39
C VAL A 74 -6.93 7.72 4.23
N THR A 75 -7.52 7.26 3.13
CA THR A 75 -8.96 7.34 2.91
C THR A 75 -9.50 5.92 2.89
N ALA A 76 -10.42 5.61 3.78
CA ALA A 76 -11.01 4.28 3.86
C ALA A 76 -12.36 4.25 3.17
N LEU A 77 -12.56 3.24 2.32
CA LEU A 77 -13.80 3.01 1.61
C LEU A 77 -14.42 1.68 2.05
N ASN A 78 -15.74 1.63 2.11
CA ASN A 78 -16.48 0.41 2.36
C ASN A 78 -17.68 0.39 1.43
N PHE A 79 -17.75 -0.62 0.56
CA PHE A 79 -18.78 -0.73 -0.47
C PHE A 79 -18.93 0.57 -1.27
N GLY A 80 -17.79 1.16 -1.67
CA GLY A 80 -17.77 2.37 -2.49
C GLY A 80 -18.07 3.66 -1.74
N THR A 81 -18.31 3.60 -0.44
CA THR A 81 -18.59 4.78 0.39
C THR A 81 -17.39 5.12 1.26
N LYS A 82 -17.05 6.40 1.29
CA LYS A 82 -15.98 6.87 2.18
C LYS A 82 -16.46 6.81 3.62
N ILE A 83 -15.74 6.04 4.45
CA ILE A 83 -16.09 5.88 5.87
C ILE A 83 -15.13 6.61 6.80
N ALA A 84 -13.94 6.94 6.34
CA ALA A 84 -12.96 7.67 7.13
C ALA A 84 -11.90 8.29 6.23
N ASP A 85 -11.25 9.36 6.71
CA ASP A 85 -10.19 10.05 6.01
C ASP A 85 -9.34 10.78 7.05
N GLY A 86 -8.04 10.56 7.03
CA GLY A 86 -7.14 11.18 8.00
C GLY A 86 -5.75 10.57 7.99
N ARG A 87 -5.00 10.86 9.04
CA ARG A 87 -3.67 10.28 9.23
C ARG A 87 -3.79 8.81 9.62
N PRO A 88 -2.75 8.00 9.36
CA PRO A 88 -2.78 6.58 9.73
C PRO A 88 -3.21 6.32 11.19
N ALA A 89 -2.68 7.09 12.14
CA ALA A 89 -3.04 6.91 13.55
C ALA A 89 -4.53 7.15 13.82
N GLU A 90 -5.13 8.14 13.16
CA GLU A 90 -6.55 8.43 13.27
C GLU A 90 -7.39 7.32 12.66
N ILE A 91 -6.96 6.79 11.53
CA ILE A 91 -7.67 5.71 10.83
C ILE A 91 -7.64 4.42 11.63
N GLN A 92 -6.52 4.08 12.25
CA GLN A 92 -6.40 2.89 13.09
C GLN A 92 -7.34 2.92 14.28
N GLY A 93 -7.63 4.11 14.81
CA GLY A 93 -8.53 4.27 15.94
C GLY A 93 -9.98 4.52 15.57
N ASP A 94 -10.30 4.61 14.29
CA ASP A 94 -11.66 4.90 13.84
C ASP A 94 -12.55 3.66 13.97
N PRO A 95 -13.69 3.74 14.72
CA PRO A 95 -14.56 2.59 14.91
C PRO A 95 -15.12 1.99 13.61
N ALA A 96 -15.42 2.82 12.63
CA ALA A 96 -15.95 2.36 11.34
C ALA A 96 -14.90 1.56 10.56
N VAL A 97 -13.65 1.99 10.63
CA VAL A 97 -12.53 1.28 9.99
C VAL A 97 -12.25 -0.04 10.69
N ILE A 98 -12.24 -0.03 12.02
CA ILE A 98 -12.02 -1.25 12.81
C ILE A 98 -13.08 -2.28 12.47
N GLU A 99 -14.33 -1.88 12.40
CA GLU A 99 -15.42 -2.78 12.04
C GLU A 99 -15.28 -3.34 10.62
N ALA A 100 -14.93 -2.48 9.66
CA ALA A 100 -14.88 -2.87 8.25
C ALA A 100 -13.65 -3.69 7.88
N TYR A 101 -12.50 -3.41 8.47
CA TYR A 101 -11.21 -3.95 8.04
C TYR A 101 -10.45 -4.71 9.12
N LEU A 102 -10.53 -4.27 10.36
CA LEU A 102 -9.69 -4.78 11.44
C LEU A 102 -10.45 -5.61 12.47
N GLY A 103 -11.75 -5.63 12.38
CA GLY A 103 -12.60 -6.22 13.41
C GLY A 103 -12.27 -7.66 13.75
N GLU A 104 -11.96 -8.48 12.75
CA GLU A 104 -11.62 -9.89 12.96
C GLU A 104 -10.22 -10.06 13.51
N ASP A 105 -9.30 -9.18 13.12
CA ASP A 105 -7.90 -9.26 13.50
C ASP A 105 -7.66 -8.80 14.94
N VAL A 106 -8.52 -7.94 15.47
CA VAL A 106 -8.37 -7.37 16.81
C VAL A 106 -9.22 -8.07 17.86
N LYS A 107 -10.01 -9.04 17.48
CA LYS A 107 -10.80 -9.83 18.45
C LYS A 107 -9.87 -10.78 19.21
N PRO A 108 -10.04 -10.87 20.52
CA PRO A 108 -9.25 -11.79 21.31
C PRO A 108 -9.54 -13.25 20.98
#